data_8952822610c116c7eebfecc71849d811
#
_entry.id   8952822610c116c7eebfecc71849d811
#
_cell.length_a   1.000
_cell.length_b   1.000
_cell.length_c   1.000
_cell.angle_alpha   90.00
_cell.angle_beta   90.00
_cell.angle_gamma   90.00
#
_symmetry.space_group_name_H-M   'P 1'
#
loop_
_entity.id
_entity.type
_entity.pdbx_description
1 polymer ?
#
loop_
_entity_poly.entity_id
_entity_poly.type
_entity_poly.pdbx_seq_one_letter_code
_entity_poly.pdbx_strand_id
1 'polypeptide(L)'
;MEIRTIVDAGPLIGWLNEDDQWHDWSVAALSARRGPLHTTEIVLGEACWHLGGNTQPAHALLDLVRKGALVLARPWPEHLAGTQQIMLK
;
A
#
# COMPACT_ATOMS: atom_id res chain seq x y z
N MET A 1 19.19 12.20 0.51
CA MET A 1 18.73 10.85 0.11
C MET A 1 17.24 10.74 0.33
N GLU A 2 16.54 10.30 -0.69
CA GLU A 2 15.10 10.11 -0.60
C GLU A 2 14.78 8.78 0.06
N ILE A 3 13.93 8.80 1.08
CA ILE A 3 13.46 7.58 1.73
C ILE A 3 12.15 7.18 1.08
N ARG A 4 12.12 5.97 0.53
CA ARG A 4 10.91 5.41 -0.07
C ARG A 4 10.18 4.59 0.97
N THR A 5 8.86 4.68 0.96
CA THR A 5 8.01 3.86 1.79
C THR A 5 7.36 2.80 0.93
N ILE A 6 7.68 1.54 1.19
CA ILE A 6 7.07 0.40 0.52
C ILE A 6 6.01 -0.20 1.44
N VAL A 7 4.82 -0.41 0.90
CA VAL A 7 3.67 -0.90 1.65
C VAL A 7 3.33 -2.31 1.19
N ASP A 8 3.20 -3.23 2.14
CA ASP A 8 2.75 -4.60 1.89
C ASP A 8 1.22 -4.67 1.81
N ALA A 9 0.69 -5.83 1.45
CA ALA A 9 -0.76 -6.01 1.24
C ALA A 9 -1.57 -5.77 2.51
N GLY A 10 -1.09 -6.20 3.67
CA GLY A 10 -1.83 -6.05 4.93
C GLY A 10 -2.26 -4.61 5.21
N PRO A 11 -1.32 -3.66 5.27
CA PRO A 11 -1.68 -2.25 5.48
C PRO A 11 -2.59 -1.67 4.40
N LEU A 12 -2.45 -2.07 3.13
CA LEU A 12 -3.34 -1.61 2.06
C LEU A 12 -4.76 -2.10 2.28
N ILE A 13 -4.91 -3.37 2.64
CA ILE A 13 -6.22 -3.97 2.93
C ILE A 13 -6.85 -3.26 4.14
N GLY A 14 -6.08 -3.12 5.22
CA GLY A 14 -6.55 -2.45 6.43
C GLY A 14 -6.99 -1.01 6.17
N TRP A 15 -6.24 -0.30 5.34
CA TRP A 15 -6.55 1.08 5.00
C TRP A 15 -7.90 1.22 4.28
N LEU A 16 -8.18 0.32 3.35
CA LEU A 16 -9.35 0.44 2.49
C LEU A 16 -10.57 -0.36 2.97
N ASN A 17 -10.39 -1.23 3.95
CA ASN A 17 -11.48 -2.00 4.55
C ASN A 17 -11.74 -1.52 5.98
N GLU A 18 -12.83 -0.77 6.16
CA GLU A 18 -13.20 -0.23 7.47
C GLU A 18 -13.48 -1.29 8.52
N ASP A 19 -13.86 -2.49 8.07
CA ASP A 19 -14.17 -3.61 8.96
C ASP A 19 -12.93 -4.44 9.34
N ASP A 20 -11.77 -4.10 8.77
CA ASP A 20 -10.53 -4.80 9.09
C ASP A 20 -10.06 -4.41 10.50
N GLN A 21 -9.61 -5.42 11.28
CA GLN A 21 -9.15 -5.17 12.66
C GLN A 21 -7.96 -4.20 12.72
N TRP A 22 -7.21 -4.08 11.62
CA TRP A 22 -6.04 -3.20 11.54
C TRP A 22 -6.33 -1.88 10.81
N HIS A 23 -7.62 -1.56 10.60
CA HIS A 23 -8.00 -0.36 9.85
C HIS A 23 -7.42 0.91 10.46
N ASP A 24 -7.67 1.13 11.75
CA ASP A 24 -7.23 2.36 12.41
C ASP A 24 -5.71 2.47 12.42
N TRP A 25 -5.02 1.37 12.68
CA TRP A 25 -3.56 1.33 12.65
C TRP A 25 -3.04 1.66 11.25
N SER A 26 -3.64 1.07 10.22
CA SER A 26 -3.22 1.28 8.84
C SER A 26 -3.42 2.73 8.40
N VAL A 27 -4.57 3.31 8.72
CA VAL A 27 -4.85 4.72 8.41
C VAL A 27 -3.81 5.61 9.07
N ALA A 28 -3.54 5.40 10.36
CA ALA A 28 -2.56 6.22 11.08
C ALA A 28 -1.15 6.06 10.50
N ALA A 29 -0.73 4.82 10.23
CA ALA A 29 0.62 4.54 9.74
C ALA A 29 0.85 5.14 8.34
N LEU A 30 -0.12 4.99 7.44
CA LEU A 30 0.02 5.46 6.07
C LEU A 30 -0.17 6.97 5.96
N SER A 31 -1.06 7.55 6.75
CA SER A 31 -1.29 9.00 6.76
C SER A 31 -0.10 9.78 7.32
N ALA A 32 0.72 9.15 8.14
CA ALA A 32 1.90 9.79 8.71
C ALA A 32 3.05 9.94 7.72
N ARG A 33 2.95 9.31 6.54
CA ARG A 33 4.03 9.32 5.55
C ARG A 33 3.89 10.50 4.61
N ARG A 34 5.02 11.07 4.21
CA ARG A 34 5.08 12.13 3.23
C ARG A 34 5.42 11.55 1.86
N GLY A 35 4.84 12.14 0.82
CA GLY A 35 5.07 11.71 -0.55
C GLY A 35 4.33 10.44 -0.91
N PRO A 36 4.52 9.95 -2.13
CA PRO A 36 3.80 8.79 -2.60
C PRO A 36 4.27 7.52 -1.89
N LEU A 37 3.33 6.62 -1.64
CA LEU A 37 3.61 5.28 -1.15
C LEU A 37 3.99 4.40 -2.34
N HIS A 38 4.83 3.41 -2.10
CA HIS A 38 5.26 2.46 -3.13
C HIS A 38 4.80 1.05 -2.79
N THR A 39 4.44 0.28 -3.81
CA THR A 39 4.12 -1.14 -3.68
C THR A 39 4.54 -1.86 -4.95
N THR A 40 4.39 -3.18 -4.98
CA THR A 40 4.69 -3.97 -6.17
C THR A 40 3.40 -4.42 -6.83
N GLU A 41 3.49 -4.84 -8.11
CA GLU A 41 2.33 -5.37 -8.83
C GLU A 41 1.76 -6.61 -8.16
N ILE A 42 2.64 -7.46 -7.61
CA ILE A 42 2.21 -8.69 -6.92
C ILE A 42 1.43 -8.33 -5.67
N VAL A 43 1.93 -7.40 -4.86
CA VAL A 43 1.27 -6.94 -3.64
C VAL A 43 -0.06 -6.27 -3.99
N LEU A 44 -0.07 -5.44 -5.02
CA LEU A 44 -1.30 -4.77 -5.48
C LEU A 44 -2.37 -5.79 -5.86
N GLY A 45 -2.00 -6.80 -6.65
CA GLY A 45 -2.92 -7.87 -7.04
C GLY A 45 -3.46 -8.64 -5.85
N GLU A 46 -2.59 -8.99 -4.90
CA GLU A 46 -3.00 -9.67 -3.68
C GLU A 46 -3.98 -8.84 -2.86
N ALA A 47 -3.70 -7.56 -2.68
CA ALA A 47 -4.58 -6.66 -1.94
C ALA A 47 -5.94 -6.51 -2.64
N CYS A 48 -5.95 -6.34 -3.95
CA CYS A 48 -7.19 -6.26 -4.72
C CYS A 48 -8.03 -7.52 -4.56
N TRP A 49 -7.40 -8.69 -4.60
CA TRP A 49 -8.11 -9.96 -4.44
C TRP A 49 -8.75 -10.07 -3.06
N HIS A 50 -8.00 -9.73 -2.01
CA HIS A 50 -8.52 -9.75 -0.64
C HIS A 50 -9.64 -8.73 -0.42
N LEU A 51 -9.63 -7.61 -1.15
CA LEU A 51 -10.69 -6.61 -1.09
C LEU A 51 -11.92 -6.98 -1.92
N GLY A 52 -11.90 -8.15 -2.57
CA GLY A 52 -13.05 -8.67 -3.29
C GLY A 52 -13.03 -8.44 -4.80
N GLY A 53 -11.92 -7.97 -5.36
CA GLY A 53 -11.72 -7.85 -6.81
C GLY A 53 -12.54 -6.75 -7.47
N ASN A 54 -13.85 -6.89 -7.50
CA ASN A 54 -14.75 -5.91 -8.15
C ASN A 54 -15.64 -5.22 -7.13
N THR A 55 -15.04 -4.72 -6.06
CA THR A 55 -15.72 -4.00 -4.99
C THR A 55 -15.28 -2.55 -4.96
N GLN A 56 -16.02 -1.71 -4.21
CA GLN A 56 -15.64 -0.31 -4.04
C GLN A 56 -14.26 -0.15 -3.40
N PRO A 57 -13.90 -0.89 -2.34
CA PRO A 57 -12.54 -0.78 -1.78
C PRO A 57 -11.44 -1.16 -2.78
N ALA A 58 -11.65 -2.21 -3.59
CA ALA A 58 -10.68 -2.60 -4.61
C ALA A 58 -10.52 -1.52 -5.67
N HIS A 59 -11.63 -0.91 -6.11
CA HIS A 59 -11.58 0.20 -7.06
C HIS A 59 -10.89 1.43 -6.47
N ALA A 60 -11.11 1.70 -5.18
CA ALA A 60 -10.44 2.80 -4.49
C ALA A 60 -8.92 2.59 -4.47
N LEU A 61 -8.46 1.36 -4.27
CA LEU A 61 -7.04 1.01 -4.31
C LEU A 61 -6.45 1.31 -5.68
N LEU A 62 -7.13 0.90 -6.75
CA LEU A 62 -6.67 1.15 -8.12
C LEU A 62 -6.66 2.64 -8.45
N ASP A 63 -7.61 3.41 -7.90
CA ASP A 63 -7.61 4.86 -8.07
C ASP A 63 -6.40 5.53 -7.44
N LEU A 64 -5.90 5.01 -6.33
CA LEU A 64 -4.68 5.54 -5.72
C LEU A 64 -3.49 5.39 -6.65
N VAL A 65 -3.41 4.28 -7.38
CA VAL A 65 -2.36 4.08 -8.38
C VAL A 65 -2.53 5.08 -9.54
N ARG A 66 -3.77 5.23 -10.02
CA ARG A 66 -4.07 6.13 -11.12
C ARG A 66 -3.72 7.57 -10.79
N LYS A 67 -3.96 7.99 -9.55
CA LYS A 67 -3.70 9.36 -9.09
C LYS A 67 -2.24 9.61 -8.72
N GLY A 68 -1.42 8.55 -8.69
CA GLY A 68 -0.01 8.67 -8.32
C GLY A 68 0.26 8.68 -6.82
N ALA A 69 -0.76 8.47 -5.99
CA ALA A 69 -0.58 8.37 -4.54
C ALA A 69 0.05 7.05 -4.13
N LEU A 70 -0.16 6.01 -4.93
CA LEU A 70 0.45 4.70 -4.76
C LEU A 70 1.20 4.36 -6.04
N VAL A 71 2.51 4.20 -5.96
CA VAL A 71 3.39 4.00 -7.11
C VAL A 71 3.86 2.55 -7.14
N LEU A 72 3.79 1.93 -8.33
CA LEU A 72 4.29 0.58 -8.51
C LEU A 72 5.81 0.64 -8.65
N ALA A 73 6.50 -0.07 -7.77
CA ALA A 73 7.95 -0.12 -7.73
C ALA A 73 8.45 -1.52 -8.07
N ARG A 74 9.64 -1.58 -8.65
CA ARG A 74 10.32 -2.86 -8.86
C ARG A 74 11.21 -3.13 -7.65
N PRO A 75 11.19 -4.36 -7.10
CA PRO A 75 11.98 -4.68 -5.92
C PRO A 75 13.44 -5.01 -6.26
N TRP A 76 14.15 -4.08 -6.90
CA TRP A 76 15.58 -4.23 -7.18
C TRP A 76 16.40 -3.97 -5.93
N PRO A 77 17.49 -4.70 -5.71
CA PRO A 77 18.33 -4.48 -4.53
C PRO A 77 18.76 -3.04 -4.33
N GLU A 78 19.12 -2.33 -5.40
CA GLU A 78 19.53 -0.93 -5.29
C GLU A 78 18.40 -0.01 -4.84
N HIS A 79 17.15 -0.42 -5.00
CA HIS A 79 15.99 0.35 -4.56
C HIS A 79 15.64 0.08 -3.10
N LEU A 80 16.26 -0.93 -2.48
CA LEU A 80 16.02 -1.25 -1.08
C LEU A 80 16.84 -0.38 -0.14
N ALA A 81 17.93 0.22 -0.63
CA ALA A 81 18.72 1.16 0.15
C ALA A 81 17.88 2.40 0.46
N GLY A 82 17.77 2.76 1.73
CA GLY A 82 16.94 3.88 2.16
C GLY A 82 15.44 3.61 2.09
N THR A 83 15.03 2.36 1.96
CA THR A 83 13.63 1.98 1.88
C THR A 83 13.07 1.71 3.27
N GLN A 84 11.89 2.23 3.52
CA GLN A 84 11.12 1.96 4.72
C GLN A 84 9.94 1.08 4.35
N GLN A 85 9.81 -0.06 5.03
CA GLN A 85 8.75 -1.01 4.75
C GLN A 85 7.70 -1.02 5.86
N ILE A 86 6.43 -0.94 5.48
CA ILE A 86 5.31 -1.01 6.40
C ILE A 86 4.66 -2.38 6.25
N MET A 87 4.67 -3.14 7.34
CA MET A 87 4.15 -4.50 7.35
C MET A 87 3.32 -4.72 8.62
N LEU A 88 2.29 -5.54 8.48
CA LEU A 88 1.57 -6.10 9.63
C LEU A 88 2.27 -7.37 10.07
N LYS A 89 2.40 -7.54 11.37
CA LYS A 89 2.94 -8.76 11.94
C LYS A 89 1.91 -9.45 12.80
#